data_c0ffbb9d8d4264f1d8789a96cc9b2130
#
_entry.id   c0ffbb9d8d4264f1d8789a96cc9b2130
#
_cell.length_a   1.000
_cell.length_b   1.000
_cell.length_c   1.000
_cell.angle_alpha   90.00
_cell.angle_beta   90.00
_cell.angle_gamma   90.00
#
_symmetry.space_group_name_H-M   'P 1'
#
loop_
_entity.id
_entity.type
_entity.pdbx_description
1 polymer ?
#
loop_
_entity_poly.entity_id
_entity_poly.type
_entity_poly.pdbx_seq_one_letter_code
_entity_poly.pdbx_strand_id
1 'polypeptide(L)'
;MDFALPVARTRKWGIMDAAVGTVAATILVLLLSAAALRGWPQDPRLSEVLSYFVVWVPLLGTVLIASWWRGARSLVTDFGFTFHPLDLLWGLTVGVLARLLAGILEIAGYGRLGSAGATFGEPVRDLWWVFAALLAPVLIGPVIEELFFRGLLARAVADSARSNGGSRRTAIALAIVVSGLVFALVHILTVSTPTAAMVIGLSTFIFGVAAAALSQLTGRLGGAIVAHMTFNALVVVPALIV
;
A
#
# COMPACT_ATOMS: atom_id res chain seq x y z
N MET A 1 6.63 29.96 -36.28
CA MET A 1 6.39 29.83 -34.84
C MET A 1 6.89 28.43 -34.45
N ASP A 2 8.11 28.36 -33.97
CA ASP A 2 8.68 27.11 -33.46
C ASP A 2 8.07 26.84 -32.09
N PHE A 3 7.15 25.88 -32.05
CA PHE A 3 6.70 25.32 -30.78
C PHE A 3 7.84 24.44 -30.25
N ALA A 4 8.72 24.99 -29.45
CA ALA A 4 9.67 24.21 -28.68
C ALA A 4 8.88 23.23 -27.79
N LEU A 5 8.99 21.94 -28.09
CA LEU A 5 8.43 20.89 -27.23
C LEU A 5 8.99 21.09 -25.80
N PRO A 6 8.15 21.03 -24.76
CA PRO A 6 8.64 21.21 -23.40
C PRO A 6 9.70 20.15 -23.13
N VAL A 7 10.91 20.59 -22.76
CA VAL A 7 12.01 19.71 -22.35
C VAL A 7 11.50 18.80 -21.24
N ALA A 8 11.47 17.50 -21.50
CA ALA A 8 11.07 16.52 -20.53
C ALA A 8 11.93 16.70 -19.26
N ARG A 9 11.30 17.09 -18.14
CA ARG A 9 12.02 17.22 -16.86
C ARG A 9 12.62 15.87 -16.50
N THR A 10 13.92 15.83 -16.31
CA THR A 10 14.60 14.64 -15.82
C THR A 10 14.12 14.35 -14.39
N ARG A 11 13.70 13.10 -14.14
CA ARG A 11 13.32 12.65 -12.80
C ARG A 11 14.49 12.85 -11.84
N LYS A 12 14.22 13.52 -10.70
CA LYS A 12 15.20 13.74 -9.63
C LYS A 12 14.78 13.06 -8.31
N TRP A 13 13.61 12.40 -8.29
CA TRP A 13 13.17 11.60 -7.15
C TRP A 13 13.79 10.19 -7.20
N GLY A 14 13.89 9.55 -6.05
CA GLY A 14 14.54 8.24 -5.93
C GLY A 14 14.32 7.58 -4.57
N ILE A 15 15.20 6.66 -4.21
CA ILE A 15 15.12 5.87 -2.96
C ILE A 15 15.03 6.76 -1.72
N MET A 16 15.74 7.89 -1.68
CA MET A 16 15.69 8.80 -0.53
C MET A 16 14.30 9.38 -0.29
N ASP A 17 13.56 9.71 -1.36
CA ASP A 17 12.18 10.17 -1.21
C ASP A 17 11.28 9.07 -0.61
N ALA A 18 11.41 7.84 -1.13
CA ALA A 18 10.68 6.70 -0.59
C ALA A 18 11.06 6.39 0.86
N ALA A 19 12.35 6.47 1.21
CA ALA A 19 12.83 6.29 2.57
C ALA A 19 12.24 7.34 3.52
N VAL A 20 12.24 8.61 3.12
CA VAL A 20 11.66 9.70 3.93
C VAL A 20 10.18 9.45 4.20
N GLY A 21 9.39 9.10 3.17
CA GLY A 21 7.96 8.79 3.34
C GLY A 21 7.72 7.59 4.27
N THR A 22 8.48 6.51 4.09
CA THR A 22 8.38 5.32 4.94
C THR A 22 8.73 5.63 6.40
N VAL A 23 9.86 6.32 6.63
CA VAL A 23 10.31 6.68 7.99
C VAL A 23 9.33 7.64 8.65
N ALA A 24 8.83 8.64 7.93
CA ALA A 24 7.83 9.57 8.47
C ALA A 24 6.54 8.86 8.87
N ALA A 25 6.00 7.96 8.02
CA ALA A 25 4.84 7.16 8.35
C ALA A 25 5.10 6.27 9.57
N THR A 26 6.23 5.57 9.60
CA THR A 26 6.63 4.72 10.74
C THR A 26 6.69 5.51 12.05
N ILE A 27 7.34 6.67 12.06
CA ILE A 27 7.44 7.51 13.25
C ILE A 27 6.04 7.94 13.72
N LEU A 28 5.17 8.41 12.83
CA LEU A 28 3.83 8.85 13.19
C LEU A 28 2.96 7.71 13.72
N VAL A 29 3.04 6.51 13.13
CA VAL A 29 2.37 5.31 13.62
C VAL A 29 2.84 4.94 15.03
N LEU A 30 4.15 4.94 15.28
CA LEU A 30 4.71 4.63 16.61
C LEU A 30 4.34 5.69 17.65
N LEU A 31 4.32 6.97 17.27
CA LEU A 31 3.88 8.06 18.16
C LEU A 31 2.40 7.93 18.52
N LEU A 32 1.53 7.64 17.53
CA LEU A 32 0.10 7.42 17.79
C LEU A 32 -0.10 6.19 18.69
N SER A 33 0.61 5.09 18.42
CA SER A 33 0.55 3.88 19.26
C SER A 33 1.01 4.16 20.69
N ALA A 34 2.09 4.92 20.88
CA ALA A 34 2.55 5.33 22.20
C ALA A 34 1.56 6.26 22.93
N ALA A 35 0.85 7.12 22.19
CA ALA A 35 -0.23 7.95 22.74
C ALA A 35 -1.45 7.11 23.15
N ALA A 36 -1.81 6.12 22.34
CA ALA A 36 -2.91 5.20 22.64
C ALA A 36 -2.65 4.40 23.93
N LEU A 37 -1.42 3.96 24.17
CA LEU A 37 -1.02 3.31 25.44
C LEU A 37 -1.18 4.22 26.67
N ARG A 38 -1.24 5.55 26.47
CA ARG A 38 -1.50 6.57 27.50
C ARG A 38 -2.98 7.00 27.55
N GLY A 39 -3.85 6.32 26.83
CA GLY A 39 -5.30 6.61 26.77
C GLY A 39 -5.69 7.78 25.88
N TRP A 40 -4.84 8.21 24.92
CA TRP A 40 -5.19 9.28 23.98
C TRP A 40 -5.11 8.78 22.53
N PRO A 41 -6.07 9.13 21.65
CA PRO A 41 -7.31 9.86 21.94
C PRO A 41 -8.34 8.95 22.64
N GLN A 42 -9.24 9.55 23.44
CA GLN A 42 -10.30 8.80 24.12
C GLN A 42 -11.50 8.51 23.21
N ASP A 43 -11.70 9.35 22.19
CA ASP A 43 -12.76 9.15 21.19
C ASP A 43 -12.31 8.08 20.18
N PRO A 44 -13.04 6.95 20.07
CA PRO A 44 -12.71 5.89 19.11
C PRO A 44 -12.71 6.36 17.65
N ARG A 45 -13.62 7.25 17.26
CA ARG A 45 -13.70 7.79 15.89
C ARG A 45 -12.47 8.64 15.57
N LEU A 46 -12.03 9.47 16.51
CA LEU A 46 -10.81 10.25 16.36
C LEU A 46 -9.59 9.35 16.26
N SER A 47 -9.52 8.29 17.08
CA SER A 47 -8.45 7.28 17.02
C SER A 47 -8.38 6.63 15.64
N GLU A 48 -9.51 6.23 15.09
CA GLU A 48 -9.63 5.60 13.79
C GLU A 48 -9.20 6.55 12.65
N VAL A 49 -9.69 7.79 12.64
CA VAL A 49 -9.25 8.81 11.66
C VAL A 49 -7.74 9.01 11.72
N LEU A 50 -7.22 9.20 12.92
CA LEU A 50 -5.78 9.43 13.09
C LEU A 50 -4.96 8.23 12.59
N SER A 51 -5.45 7.00 12.79
CA SER A 51 -4.77 5.79 12.30
C SER A 51 -4.59 5.78 10.78
N TYR A 52 -5.56 6.30 10.02
CA TYR A 52 -5.44 6.48 8.58
C TYR A 52 -4.49 7.63 8.22
N PHE A 53 -4.67 8.79 8.85
CA PHE A 53 -3.93 10.01 8.49
C PHE A 53 -2.44 9.92 8.79
N VAL A 54 -2.03 9.24 9.86
CA VAL A 54 -0.60 9.05 10.18
C VAL A 54 0.13 8.24 9.12
N VAL A 55 -0.59 7.42 8.33
CA VAL A 55 -0.05 6.67 7.19
C VAL A 55 -0.23 7.46 5.89
N TRP A 56 -1.44 7.91 5.60
CA TRP A 56 -1.76 8.51 4.30
C TRP A 56 -1.06 9.83 4.03
N VAL A 57 -0.96 10.71 5.05
CA VAL A 57 -0.36 12.03 4.87
C VAL A 57 1.11 11.93 4.48
N PRO A 58 1.99 11.17 5.18
CA PRO A 58 3.38 11.07 4.77
C PRO A 58 3.55 10.32 3.45
N LEU A 59 2.80 9.25 3.20
CA LEU A 59 2.93 8.49 1.95
C LEU A 59 2.49 9.32 0.74
N LEU A 60 1.26 9.87 0.77
CA LEU A 60 0.74 10.70 -0.31
C LEU A 60 1.52 12.00 -0.45
N GLY A 61 1.85 12.66 0.67
CA GLY A 61 2.66 13.87 0.69
C GLY A 61 4.00 13.67 -0.01
N THR A 62 4.69 12.57 0.28
CA THR A 62 5.96 12.24 -0.38
C THR A 62 5.78 11.99 -1.88
N VAL A 63 4.74 11.25 -2.29
CA VAL A 63 4.41 11.03 -3.71
C VAL A 63 4.18 12.36 -4.42
N LEU A 64 3.39 13.25 -3.83
CA LEU A 64 3.10 14.57 -4.42
C LEU A 64 4.35 15.44 -4.51
N ILE A 65 5.15 15.52 -3.45
CA ILE A 65 6.42 16.25 -3.44
C ILE A 65 7.38 15.69 -4.50
N ALA A 66 7.53 14.37 -4.57
CA ALA A 66 8.37 13.71 -5.56
C ALA A 66 7.94 14.05 -7.00
N SER A 67 6.63 14.01 -7.30
CA SER A 67 6.14 14.34 -8.63
C SER A 67 6.25 15.84 -8.96
N TRP A 68 5.72 16.72 -8.10
CA TRP A 68 5.57 18.14 -8.43
C TRP A 68 6.86 18.96 -8.34
N TRP A 69 7.76 18.62 -7.41
CA TRP A 69 9.01 19.35 -7.22
C TRP A 69 10.21 18.68 -7.87
N ARG A 70 10.20 17.34 -7.95
CA ARG A 70 11.35 16.55 -8.39
C ARG A 70 11.08 15.67 -9.61
N GLY A 71 9.87 15.68 -10.15
CA GLY A 71 9.42 14.87 -11.27
C GLY A 71 8.81 15.68 -12.41
N ALA A 72 8.01 14.98 -13.22
CA ALA A 72 7.34 15.53 -14.39
C ALA A 72 6.04 16.31 -14.07
N ARG A 73 5.66 16.45 -12.82
CA ARG A 73 4.38 17.00 -12.34
C ARG A 73 3.17 16.23 -12.85
N SER A 74 3.31 14.93 -12.99
CA SER A 74 2.27 14.04 -13.50
C SER A 74 2.39 12.67 -12.85
N LEU A 75 1.39 12.27 -12.08
CA LEU A 75 1.35 10.93 -11.47
C LEU A 75 1.35 9.83 -12.54
N VAL A 76 0.77 10.11 -13.71
CA VAL A 76 0.77 9.21 -14.86
C VAL A 76 2.20 8.97 -15.35
N THR A 77 2.94 10.04 -15.62
CA THR A 77 4.30 9.97 -16.17
C THR A 77 5.31 9.49 -15.14
N ASP A 78 5.21 9.98 -13.90
CA ASP A 78 6.16 9.65 -12.85
C ASP A 78 5.95 8.24 -12.30
N PHE A 79 4.70 7.88 -12.03
CA PHE A 79 4.39 6.65 -11.27
C PHE A 79 3.55 5.62 -12.03
N GLY A 80 3.14 5.92 -13.28
CA GLY A 80 2.31 5.02 -14.07
C GLY A 80 0.87 4.90 -13.54
N PHE A 81 0.32 5.98 -13.00
CA PHE A 81 -1.07 6.02 -12.52
C PHE A 81 -2.03 6.03 -13.71
N THR A 82 -2.12 4.87 -14.36
CA THR A 82 -2.98 4.61 -15.52
C THR A 82 -3.69 3.29 -15.36
N PHE A 83 -4.84 3.16 -16.04
CA PHE A 83 -5.69 1.98 -16.06
C PHE A 83 -5.88 1.48 -17.48
N HIS A 84 -5.98 0.17 -17.62
CA HIS A 84 -6.33 -0.53 -18.85
C HIS A 84 -7.41 -1.58 -18.53
N PRO A 85 -8.36 -1.91 -19.43
CA PRO A 85 -9.41 -2.89 -19.15
C PRO A 85 -8.91 -4.24 -18.60
N LEU A 86 -7.76 -4.73 -19.09
CA LEU A 86 -7.13 -5.95 -18.57
C LEU A 86 -6.65 -5.83 -17.12
N ASP A 87 -6.50 -4.62 -16.59
CA ASP A 87 -6.12 -4.41 -15.19
C ASP A 87 -7.23 -4.90 -14.23
N LEU A 88 -8.51 -4.90 -14.66
CA LEU A 88 -9.60 -5.52 -13.92
C LEU A 88 -9.40 -7.03 -13.81
N LEU A 89 -9.12 -7.70 -14.93
CA LEU A 89 -8.94 -9.16 -14.95
C LEU A 89 -7.74 -9.57 -14.10
N TRP A 90 -6.58 -8.97 -14.35
CA TRP A 90 -5.36 -9.30 -13.61
C TRP A 90 -5.45 -8.90 -12.14
N GLY A 91 -6.02 -7.73 -11.85
CA GLY A 91 -6.19 -7.25 -10.50
C GLY A 91 -7.13 -8.13 -9.68
N LEU A 92 -8.31 -8.46 -10.20
CA LEU A 92 -9.23 -9.38 -9.55
C LEU A 92 -8.59 -10.75 -9.30
N THR A 93 -7.92 -11.32 -10.32
CA THR A 93 -7.25 -12.62 -10.20
C THR A 93 -6.19 -12.60 -9.10
N VAL A 94 -5.28 -11.62 -9.12
CA VAL A 94 -4.21 -11.50 -8.13
C VAL A 94 -4.78 -11.25 -6.73
N GLY A 95 -5.77 -10.36 -6.60
CA GLY A 95 -6.40 -10.06 -5.32
C GLY A 95 -7.08 -11.28 -4.69
N VAL A 96 -7.86 -12.03 -5.48
CA VAL A 96 -8.52 -13.26 -5.02
C VAL A 96 -7.50 -14.34 -4.63
N LEU A 97 -6.50 -14.61 -5.49
CA LEU A 97 -5.49 -15.64 -5.20
C LEU A 97 -4.66 -15.28 -3.95
N ALA A 98 -4.24 -14.03 -3.82
CA ALA A 98 -3.53 -13.57 -2.63
C ALA A 98 -4.39 -13.70 -1.37
N ARG A 99 -5.70 -13.38 -1.44
CA ARG A 99 -6.63 -13.53 -0.32
C ARG A 99 -6.84 -15.01 0.06
N LEU A 100 -6.94 -15.91 -0.90
CA LEU A 100 -7.02 -17.34 -0.64
C LEU A 100 -5.77 -17.85 0.09
N LEU A 101 -4.57 -17.45 -0.36
CA LEU A 101 -3.32 -17.81 0.32
C LEU A 101 -3.25 -17.22 1.73
N ALA A 102 -3.68 -15.96 1.92
CA ALA A 102 -3.79 -15.36 3.24
C ALA A 102 -4.75 -16.15 4.14
N GLY A 103 -5.90 -16.61 3.62
CA GLY A 103 -6.83 -17.46 4.34
C GLY A 103 -6.23 -18.79 4.80
N ILE A 104 -5.40 -19.41 3.96
CA ILE A 104 -4.65 -20.63 4.35
C ILE A 104 -3.69 -20.33 5.51
N LEU A 105 -2.97 -19.20 5.46
CA LEU A 105 -2.08 -18.76 6.54
C LEU A 105 -2.85 -18.45 7.83
N GLU A 106 -4.03 -17.84 7.74
CA GLU A 106 -4.91 -17.60 8.89
C GLU A 106 -5.37 -18.91 9.55
N ILE A 107 -5.82 -19.87 8.75
CA ILE A 107 -6.21 -21.20 9.27
C ILE A 107 -5.01 -21.89 9.92
N ALA A 108 -3.83 -21.84 9.29
CA ALA A 108 -2.63 -22.47 9.85
C ALA A 108 -2.16 -21.78 11.14
N GLY A 109 -2.26 -20.46 11.23
CA GLY A 109 -1.80 -19.69 12.40
C GLY A 109 -2.83 -19.57 13.52
N TYR A 110 -4.12 -19.42 13.18
CA TYR A 110 -5.20 -19.16 14.16
C TYR A 110 -6.21 -20.29 14.31
N GLY A 111 -6.16 -21.32 13.45
CA GLY A 111 -7.16 -22.38 13.41
C GLY A 111 -8.51 -21.96 12.81
N ARG A 112 -8.63 -20.77 12.28
CA ARG A 112 -9.88 -20.20 11.72
C ARG A 112 -9.59 -19.15 10.65
N LEU A 113 -10.59 -18.86 9.80
CA LEU A 113 -10.61 -17.70 8.92
C LEU A 113 -11.00 -16.44 9.69
N GLY A 114 -10.51 -15.29 9.24
CA GLY A 114 -10.77 -13.98 9.78
C GLY A 114 -9.54 -13.39 10.45
N SER A 115 -9.33 -12.08 10.23
CA SER A 115 -8.21 -11.36 10.82
C SER A 115 -8.34 -11.39 12.34
N ALA A 116 -7.28 -11.78 13.04
CA ALA A 116 -7.21 -11.63 14.48
C ALA A 116 -7.26 -10.11 14.80
N GLY A 117 -8.41 -9.63 15.26
CA GLY A 117 -8.53 -8.29 15.80
C GLY A 117 -9.37 -7.27 15.04
N ALA A 118 -9.91 -7.55 13.87
CA ALA A 118 -10.95 -6.71 13.30
C ALA A 118 -12.30 -7.00 14.01
N THR A 119 -12.40 -6.67 15.27
CA THR A 119 -13.70 -6.52 15.94
C THR A 119 -14.24 -5.16 15.50
N PHE A 120 -14.99 -5.14 14.42
CA PHE A 120 -15.94 -4.08 14.17
C PHE A 120 -16.99 -4.27 15.29
N GLY A 121 -17.01 -3.35 16.29
CA GLY A 121 -18.02 -3.38 17.33
C GLY A 121 -19.45 -3.41 16.76
N GLU A 122 -20.46 -3.49 17.61
CA GLU A 122 -21.88 -3.39 17.18
C GLU A 122 -22.00 -2.28 16.13
N PRO A 123 -22.32 -2.61 14.86
CA PRO A 123 -22.21 -1.66 13.77
C PRO A 123 -23.35 -0.63 13.86
N VAL A 124 -23.06 0.51 14.44
CA VAL A 124 -23.88 1.70 14.16
C VAL A 124 -23.60 2.06 12.71
N ARG A 125 -24.46 1.60 11.79
CA ARG A 125 -24.34 1.78 10.33
C ARG A 125 -24.65 3.23 9.91
N ASP A 126 -23.89 4.18 10.46
CA ASP A 126 -23.94 5.58 10.07
C ASP A 126 -22.97 5.88 8.90
N LEU A 127 -22.98 7.11 8.42
CA LEU A 127 -22.06 7.53 7.35
C LEU A 127 -20.58 7.39 7.75
N TRP A 128 -20.28 7.52 9.04
CA TRP A 128 -18.95 7.31 9.58
C TRP A 128 -18.49 5.87 9.38
N TRP A 129 -19.36 4.92 9.69
CA TRP A 129 -19.09 3.50 9.50
C TRP A 129 -18.80 3.16 8.01
N VAL A 130 -19.60 3.72 7.08
CA VAL A 130 -19.32 3.55 5.62
C VAL A 130 -17.95 4.08 5.25
N PHE A 131 -17.55 5.23 5.78
CA PHE A 131 -16.22 5.77 5.54
C PHE A 131 -15.12 4.88 6.13
N ALA A 132 -15.19 4.61 7.42
CA ALA A 132 -14.10 3.99 8.16
C ALA A 132 -13.96 2.49 7.89
N ALA A 133 -15.09 1.76 7.76
CA ALA A 133 -15.05 0.32 7.52
C ALA A 133 -14.97 -0.07 6.04
N LEU A 134 -15.41 0.79 5.12
CA LEU A 134 -15.45 0.45 3.68
C LEU A 134 -14.59 1.37 2.83
N LEU A 135 -14.89 2.68 2.79
CA LEU A 135 -14.21 3.58 1.84
C LEU A 135 -12.71 3.73 2.16
N ALA A 136 -12.36 3.92 3.42
CA ALA A 136 -10.99 4.10 3.84
C ALA A 136 -10.11 2.86 3.54
N PRO A 137 -10.40 1.65 4.04
CA PRO A 137 -9.55 0.49 3.85
C PRO A 137 -9.68 -0.15 2.46
N VAL A 138 -10.84 -0.02 1.76
CA VAL A 138 -11.05 -0.72 0.49
C VAL A 138 -10.73 0.16 -0.72
N LEU A 139 -10.92 1.47 -0.64
CA LEU A 139 -10.73 2.35 -1.80
C LEU A 139 -9.58 3.33 -1.61
N ILE A 140 -9.60 4.14 -0.55
CA ILE A 140 -8.67 5.27 -0.40
C ILE A 140 -7.26 4.77 -0.05
N GLY A 141 -7.15 3.92 0.97
CA GLY A 141 -5.88 3.33 1.40
C GLY A 141 -5.14 2.64 0.26
N PRO A 142 -5.77 1.69 -0.45
CA PRO A 142 -5.17 1.02 -1.60
C PRO A 142 -4.60 1.96 -2.66
N VAL A 143 -5.31 3.03 -3.02
CA VAL A 143 -4.81 3.98 -4.03
C VAL A 143 -3.54 4.69 -3.54
N ILE A 144 -3.55 5.19 -2.31
CA ILE A 144 -2.41 5.90 -1.72
C ILE A 144 -1.20 4.97 -1.57
N GLU A 145 -1.44 3.76 -1.07
CA GLU A 145 -0.40 2.77 -0.84
C GLU A 145 0.21 2.26 -2.14
N GLU A 146 -0.60 1.98 -3.17
CA GLU A 146 -0.05 1.58 -4.47
C GLU A 146 0.73 2.70 -5.16
N LEU A 147 0.28 3.95 -5.06
CA LEU A 147 1.04 5.11 -5.53
C LEU A 147 2.41 5.21 -4.85
N PHE A 148 2.48 4.93 -3.55
CA PHE A 148 3.72 4.99 -2.82
C PHE A 148 4.60 3.74 -3.04
N PHE A 149 4.09 2.54 -2.74
CA PHE A 149 4.91 1.32 -2.76
C PHE A 149 5.25 0.86 -4.17
N ARG A 150 4.33 0.93 -5.13
CA ARG A 150 4.54 0.46 -6.51
C ARG A 150 4.86 1.61 -7.46
N GLY A 151 4.29 2.78 -7.22
CA GLY A 151 4.60 4.00 -7.98
C GLY A 151 5.97 4.56 -7.65
N LEU A 152 6.20 4.96 -6.41
CA LEU A 152 7.45 5.62 -6.00
C LEU A 152 8.55 4.62 -5.61
N LEU A 153 8.34 3.80 -4.57
CA LEU A 153 9.40 2.94 -4.02
C LEU A 153 9.92 1.91 -5.03
N ALA A 154 9.04 1.10 -5.62
CA ALA A 154 9.48 0.05 -6.53
C ALA A 154 10.21 0.62 -7.75
N ARG A 155 9.72 1.73 -8.32
CA ARG A 155 10.38 2.40 -9.45
C ARG A 155 11.73 3.01 -9.04
N ALA A 156 11.83 3.62 -7.86
CA ALA A 156 13.07 4.16 -7.34
C ALA A 156 14.13 3.07 -7.16
N VAL A 157 13.74 1.90 -6.65
CA VAL A 157 14.64 0.73 -6.51
C VAL A 157 15.08 0.22 -7.88
N ALA A 158 14.15 0.07 -8.84
CA ALA A 158 14.49 -0.37 -10.19
C ALA A 158 15.44 0.59 -10.89
N ASP A 159 15.18 1.90 -10.80
CA ASP A 159 16.02 2.94 -11.43
C ASP A 159 17.41 2.98 -10.78
N SER A 160 17.50 2.87 -9.46
CA SER A 160 18.78 2.78 -8.74
C SER A 160 19.57 1.53 -9.11
N ALA A 161 18.93 0.36 -9.18
CA ALA A 161 19.61 -0.86 -9.59
C ALA A 161 20.15 -0.77 -11.00
N ARG A 162 19.42 -0.13 -11.92
CA ARG A 162 19.87 0.08 -13.30
C ARG A 162 21.02 1.07 -13.42
N SER A 163 20.96 2.18 -12.68
CA SER A 163 22.04 3.20 -12.68
C SER A 163 23.35 2.65 -12.12
N ASN A 164 23.29 1.62 -11.27
CA ASN A 164 24.47 0.90 -10.76
C ASN A 164 24.88 -0.30 -11.63
N GLY A 165 24.45 -0.35 -12.90
CA GLY A 165 24.87 -1.38 -13.87
C GLY A 165 24.08 -2.70 -13.81
N GLY A 166 23.03 -2.76 -13.01
CA GLY A 166 22.17 -3.94 -12.93
C GLY A 166 21.39 -4.22 -14.22
N SER A 167 21.22 -5.50 -14.58
CA SER A 167 20.38 -5.87 -15.71
C SER A 167 18.93 -5.47 -15.48
N ARG A 168 18.12 -5.32 -16.55
CA ARG A 168 16.69 -5.04 -16.43
C ARG A 168 15.97 -6.08 -15.57
N ARG A 169 16.33 -7.37 -15.72
CA ARG A 169 15.72 -8.47 -14.92
C ARG A 169 16.05 -8.33 -13.44
N THR A 170 17.31 -8.08 -13.11
CA THR A 170 17.76 -7.86 -11.73
C THR A 170 17.06 -6.66 -11.10
N ALA A 171 16.96 -5.55 -11.82
CA ALA A 171 16.32 -4.34 -11.34
C ALA A 171 14.82 -4.56 -11.02
N ILE A 172 14.10 -5.26 -11.91
CA ILE A 172 12.69 -5.62 -11.69
C ILE A 172 12.56 -6.56 -10.49
N ALA A 173 13.39 -7.59 -10.38
CA ALA A 173 13.34 -8.53 -9.26
C ALA A 173 13.60 -7.84 -7.92
N LEU A 174 14.59 -6.97 -7.84
CA LEU A 174 14.88 -6.18 -6.64
C LEU A 174 13.72 -5.25 -6.29
N ALA A 175 13.15 -4.57 -7.27
CA ALA A 175 11.99 -3.69 -7.05
C ALA A 175 10.79 -4.44 -6.48
N ILE A 176 10.50 -5.63 -7.00
CA ILE A 176 9.39 -6.48 -6.55
C ILE A 176 9.64 -6.93 -5.10
N VAL A 177 10.82 -7.48 -4.81
CA VAL A 177 11.13 -8.03 -3.48
C VAL A 177 11.20 -6.91 -2.44
N VAL A 178 11.91 -5.81 -2.72
CA VAL A 178 12.06 -4.69 -1.78
C VAL A 178 10.72 -4.02 -1.50
N SER A 179 9.90 -3.77 -2.54
CA SER A 179 8.57 -3.19 -2.35
C SER A 179 7.66 -4.09 -1.52
N GLY A 180 7.64 -5.40 -1.80
CA GLY A 180 6.87 -6.37 -1.02
C GLY A 180 7.33 -6.47 0.43
N LEU A 181 8.66 -6.47 0.66
CA LEU A 181 9.24 -6.54 2.01
C LEU A 181 8.91 -5.29 2.83
N VAL A 182 9.14 -4.09 2.28
CA VAL A 182 8.84 -2.83 3.00
C VAL A 182 7.33 -2.74 3.28
N PHE A 183 6.48 -3.13 2.33
CA PHE A 183 5.03 -3.20 2.53
C PHE A 183 4.65 -4.12 3.69
N ALA A 184 5.23 -5.32 3.76
CA ALA A 184 4.97 -6.25 4.86
C ALA A 184 5.48 -5.71 6.21
N LEU A 185 6.68 -5.12 6.24
CA LEU A 185 7.28 -4.59 7.47
C LEU A 185 6.43 -3.48 8.08
N VAL A 186 5.89 -2.56 7.28
CA VAL A 186 5.03 -1.48 7.83
C VAL A 186 3.69 -2.02 8.36
N HIS A 187 3.20 -3.15 7.85
CA HIS A 187 1.96 -3.78 8.34
C HIS A 187 2.11 -4.52 9.67
N ILE A 188 3.32 -4.89 10.06
CA ILE A 188 3.55 -5.58 11.33
C ILE A 188 4.06 -4.67 12.45
N LEU A 189 4.25 -3.38 12.20
CA LEU A 189 4.84 -2.42 13.16
C LEU A 189 4.13 -2.39 14.52
N THR A 190 2.81 -2.56 14.53
CA THR A 190 1.99 -2.47 15.73
C THR A 190 1.40 -3.80 16.17
N VAL A 191 1.84 -4.88 15.52
CA VAL A 191 1.34 -6.24 15.83
C VAL A 191 2.03 -6.78 17.06
N SER A 192 1.24 -7.18 18.06
CA SER A 192 1.74 -7.50 19.40
C SER A 192 2.12 -8.96 19.61
N THR A 193 1.61 -9.90 18.78
CA THR A 193 1.88 -11.33 18.95
C THR A 193 2.72 -11.92 17.81
N PRO A 194 3.65 -12.84 18.08
CA PRO A 194 4.48 -13.46 17.05
C PRO A 194 3.66 -14.16 15.97
N THR A 195 2.60 -14.88 16.35
CA THR A 195 1.71 -15.55 15.39
C THR A 195 1.04 -14.58 14.46
N ALA A 196 0.48 -13.47 14.98
CA ALA A 196 -0.13 -12.45 14.15
C ALA A 196 0.90 -11.75 13.25
N ALA A 197 2.09 -11.45 13.77
CA ALA A 197 3.17 -10.88 12.98
C ALA A 197 3.58 -11.79 11.81
N MET A 198 3.65 -13.09 12.05
CA MET A 198 3.95 -14.09 11.01
C MET A 198 2.82 -14.16 9.96
N VAL A 199 1.56 -14.31 10.39
CA VAL A 199 0.42 -14.44 9.48
C VAL A 199 0.23 -13.16 8.65
N ILE A 200 0.19 -12.00 9.30
CA ILE A 200 0.02 -10.71 8.62
C ILE A 200 1.24 -10.41 7.75
N GLY A 201 2.45 -10.61 8.26
CA GLY A 201 3.69 -10.35 7.54
C GLY A 201 3.82 -11.20 6.27
N LEU A 202 3.56 -12.51 6.34
CA LEU A 202 3.58 -13.38 5.17
C LEU A 202 2.47 -13.05 4.18
N SER A 203 1.25 -12.82 4.66
CA SER A 203 0.10 -12.48 3.80
C SER A 203 0.35 -11.17 3.04
N THR A 204 0.81 -10.13 3.74
CA THR A 204 1.10 -8.83 3.13
C THR A 204 2.35 -8.87 2.26
N PHE A 205 3.34 -9.70 2.58
CA PHE A 205 4.52 -9.92 1.73
C PHE A 205 4.12 -10.59 0.40
N ILE A 206 3.36 -11.69 0.46
CA ILE A 206 2.89 -12.41 -0.74
C ILE A 206 2.06 -11.47 -1.62
N PHE A 207 1.08 -10.76 -1.03
CA PHE A 207 0.30 -9.76 -1.74
C PHE A 207 1.22 -8.66 -2.31
N GLY A 208 2.13 -8.14 -1.49
CA GLY A 208 3.07 -7.08 -1.83
C GLY A 208 3.94 -7.41 -3.04
N VAL A 209 4.48 -8.62 -3.10
CA VAL A 209 5.26 -9.16 -4.22
C VAL A 209 4.39 -9.30 -5.47
N ALA A 210 3.18 -9.85 -5.36
CA ALA A 210 2.28 -10.04 -6.49
C ALA A 210 1.83 -8.71 -7.11
N ALA A 211 1.44 -7.72 -6.28
CA ALA A 211 1.06 -6.38 -6.73
C ALA A 211 2.25 -5.64 -7.38
N ALA A 212 3.46 -5.75 -6.78
CA ALA A 212 4.66 -5.16 -7.35
C ALA A 212 5.04 -5.83 -8.68
N ALA A 213 4.93 -7.15 -8.79
CA ALA A 213 5.15 -7.84 -10.06
C ALA A 213 4.17 -7.36 -11.13
N LEU A 214 2.88 -7.25 -10.80
CA LEU A 214 1.87 -6.77 -11.73
C LEU A 214 2.18 -5.35 -12.21
N SER A 215 2.55 -4.43 -11.31
CA SER A 215 2.90 -3.06 -11.69
C SER A 215 4.20 -2.97 -12.50
N GLN A 216 5.24 -3.72 -12.13
CA GLN A 216 6.55 -3.68 -12.82
C GLN A 216 6.48 -4.32 -14.21
N LEU A 217 5.68 -5.37 -14.41
CA LEU A 217 5.52 -6.05 -15.69
C LEU A 217 4.63 -5.28 -16.65
N THR A 218 3.60 -4.60 -16.15
CA THR A 218 2.65 -3.83 -16.99
C THR A 218 3.07 -2.37 -17.17
N GLY A 219 3.92 -1.85 -16.29
CA GLY A 219 4.27 -0.42 -16.24
C GLY A 219 3.15 0.48 -15.70
N ARG A 220 2.04 -0.08 -15.22
CA ARG A 220 0.83 0.64 -14.77
C ARG A 220 0.47 0.24 -13.35
N LEU A 221 -0.25 1.14 -12.65
CA LEU A 221 -0.75 0.88 -11.29
C LEU A 221 -2.15 0.27 -11.26
N GLY A 222 -2.94 0.38 -12.34
CA GLY A 222 -4.35 -0.03 -12.36
C GLY A 222 -4.58 -1.44 -11.84
N GLY A 223 -3.80 -2.43 -12.34
CA GLY A 223 -3.93 -3.81 -11.90
C GLY A 223 -3.56 -4.02 -10.42
N ALA A 224 -2.53 -3.35 -9.93
CA ALA A 224 -2.13 -3.44 -8.52
C ALA A 224 -3.18 -2.79 -7.59
N ILE A 225 -3.75 -1.65 -7.98
CA ILE A 225 -4.84 -0.98 -7.25
C ILE A 225 -6.07 -1.88 -7.18
N VAL A 226 -6.51 -2.46 -8.31
CA VAL A 226 -7.65 -3.38 -8.32
C VAL A 226 -7.37 -4.62 -7.47
N ALA A 227 -6.15 -5.18 -7.54
CA ALA A 227 -5.76 -6.32 -6.71
C ALA A 227 -5.86 -5.99 -5.21
N HIS A 228 -5.39 -4.81 -4.81
CA HIS A 228 -5.42 -4.37 -3.42
C HIS A 228 -6.85 -4.12 -2.93
N MET A 229 -7.65 -3.40 -3.72
CA MET A 229 -9.08 -3.21 -3.41
C MET A 229 -9.79 -4.55 -3.25
N THR A 230 -9.54 -5.52 -4.14
CA THR A 230 -10.12 -6.86 -4.08
C THR A 230 -9.67 -7.61 -2.84
N PHE A 231 -8.37 -7.60 -2.54
CA PHE A 231 -7.82 -8.27 -1.36
C PHE A 231 -8.46 -7.75 -0.07
N ASN A 232 -8.56 -6.42 0.08
CA ASN A 232 -9.17 -5.80 1.25
C ASN A 232 -10.68 -5.98 1.29
N ALA A 233 -11.38 -5.86 0.15
CA ALA A 233 -12.84 -6.06 0.08
C ALA A 233 -13.23 -7.48 0.53
N LEU A 234 -12.47 -8.49 0.16
CA LEU A 234 -12.73 -9.88 0.56
C LEU A 234 -12.49 -10.16 2.05
N VAL A 235 -11.84 -9.25 2.77
CA VAL A 235 -11.75 -9.27 4.25
C VAL A 235 -12.91 -8.50 4.87
N VAL A 236 -13.10 -7.27 4.38
CA VAL A 236 -14.01 -6.29 4.99
C VAL A 236 -15.48 -6.65 4.71
N VAL A 237 -15.84 -6.90 3.45
CA VAL A 237 -17.26 -7.10 3.06
C VAL A 237 -17.91 -8.30 3.77
N PRO A 238 -17.30 -9.49 3.88
CA PRO A 238 -17.89 -10.58 4.66
C PRO A 238 -18.12 -10.23 6.12
N ALA A 239 -17.20 -9.49 6.75
CA ALA A 239 -17.33 -9.06 8.14
C ALA A 239 -18.44 -8.01 8.37
N LEU A 240 -18.95 -7.39 7.30
CA LEU A 240 -20.05 -6.43 7.36
C LEU A 240 -21.45 -7.08 7.22
N ILE A 241 -21.50 -8.34 6.76
CA ILE A 241 -22.75 -9.05 6.44
C ILE A 241 -23.16 -10.02 7.57
N VAL A 242 -22.19 -10.44 8.39
CA VAL A 242 -22.37 -11.31 9.56
C VAL A 242 -22.59 -10.49 10.81
#